data_d392f8ec32ba5715c658d3609af32f99
#
_entry.id   d392f8ec32ba5715c658d3609af32f99
#
_cell.length_a   1.000
_cell.length_b   1.000
_cell.length_c   1.000
_cell.angle_alpha   90.00
_cell.angle_beta   90.00
_cell.angle_gamma   90.00
#
_symmetry.space_group_name_H-M   'P 1'
#
loop_
_entity.id
_entity.type
_entity.pdbx_description
1 polymer ?
#
loop_
_entity_poly.entity_id
_entity_poly.type
_entity_poly.pdbx_seq_one_letter_code
_entity_poly.pdbx_strand_id
1 'polypeptide(L)'
;IKVPTMKQQATNYYYGDEQVSVVELPYGNGAFSLVLFMPSDKKKTSLDELIADLDADRWNQWMSNLSSYSFDLYLPRFTMESSMDLTDVMRTLGVKDAFKSEADFTNISTEQPLFIGLIK
;
A
#
# COMPACT_ATOMS: atom_id res chain seq x y z
N ILE A 1 -22.65 -14.10 -7.41
CA ILE A 1 -22.85 -12.64 -7.24
C ILE A 1 -22.30 -11.97 -8.49
N LYS A 2 -23.10 -11.10 -9.14
CA LYS A 2 -22.62 -10.28 -10.27
C LYS A 2 -22.04 -8.99 -9.70
N VAL A 3 -20.78 -8.71 -10.01
CA VAL A 3 -20.07 -7.50 -9.55
C VAL A 3 -19.69 -6.66 -10.77
N PRO A 4 -19.92 -5.33 -10.76
CA PRO A 4 -19.41 -4.45 -11.79
C PRO A 4 -17.88 -4.60 -11.92
N THR A 5 -17.40 -4.97 -13.10
CA THR A 5 -15.99 -5.26 -13.33
C THR A 5 -15.43 -4.33 -14.39
N MET A 6 -14.28 -3.72 -14.09
CA MET A 6 -13.50 -2.95 -15.04
C MET A 6 -12.70 -3.92 -15.90
N LYS A 7 -12.62 -3.65 -17.21
CA LYS A 7 -11.80 -4.40 -18.15
C LYS A 7 -10.80 -3.45 -18.80
N GLN A 8 -9.55 -3.87 -18.86
CA GLN A 8 -8.51 -3.17 -19.59
C GLN A 8 -7.62 -4.18 -20.32
N GLN A 9 -7.34 -3.94 -21.58
CA GLN A 9 -6.28 -4.61 -22.30
C GLN A 9 -5.11 -3.62 -22.43
N ALA A 10 -4.02 -3.92 -21.76
CA ALA A 10 -2.84 -3.04 -21.74
C ALA A 10 -1.58 -3.85 -21.45
N THR A 11 -0.44 -3.23 -21.74
CA THR A 11 0.85 -3.74 -21.29
C THR A 11 1.07 -3.24 -19.86
N ASN A 12 1.15 -4.17 -18.92
CA ASN A 12 1.40 -3.91 -17.50
C ASN A 12 2.53 -4.82 -17.01
N TYR A 13 2.96 -4.60 -15.77
CA TYR A 13 3.98 -5.43 -15.15
C TYR A 13 3.34 -6.60 -14.42
N TYR A 14 3.89 -7.79 -14.63
CA TYR A 14 3.40 -9.04 -14.06
C TYR A 14 4.55 -9.92 -13.58
N TYR A 15 4.36 -10.57 -12.46
CA TYR A 15 5.15 -11.69 -11.97
C TYR A 15 4.22 -12.79 -11.48
N GLY A 16 4.57 -14.04 -11.71
CA GLY A 16 3.81 -15.16 -11.20
C GLY A 16 4.66 -16.40 -10.95
N ASP A 17 4.46 -17.02 -9.80
CA ASP A 17 5.07 -18.28 -9.44
C ASP A 17 4.00 -19.31 -9.01
N GLU A 18 4.38 -20.32 -8.22
CA GLU A 18 3.44 -21.33 -7.72
C GLU A 18 2.56 -20.81 -6.58
N GLN A 19 2.94 -19.73 -5.89
CA GLN A 19 2.27 -19.23 -4.69
C GLN A 19 1.48 -17.97 -4.95
N VAL A 20 1.99 -17.07 -5.82
CA VAL A 20 1.43 -15.73 -6.01
C VAL A 20 1.40 -15.32 -7.48
N SER A 21 0.43 -14.51 -7.82
CA SER A 21 0.40 -13.68 -9.02
C SER A 21 0.41 -12.21 -8.59
N VAL A 22 1.35 -11.44 -9.12
CA VAL A 22 1.55 -10.02 -8.81
C VAL A 22 1.34 -9.21 -10.08
N VAL A 23 0.52 -8.18 -10.00
CA VAL A 23 0.29 -7.22 -11.08
C VAL A 23 0.61 -5.83 -10.56
N GLU A 24 1.41 -5.08 -11.30
CA GLU A 24 1.65 -3.67 -11.03
C GLU A 24 1.02 -2.81 -12.12
N LEU A 25 0.23 -1.84 -11.68
CA LEU A 25 -0.46 -0.86 -12.52
C LEU A 25 0.09 0.54 -12.20
N PRO A 26 1.04 1.06 -12.99
CA PRO A 26 1.59 2.40 -12.75
C PRO A 26 0.55 3.48 -13.06
N TYR A 27 0.52 4.53 -12.23
CA TYR A 27 -0.32 5.70 -12.41
C TYR A 27 0.44 6.88 -13.03
N GLY A 28 -0.22 7.58 -13.95
CA GLY A 28 0.26 8.84 -14.50
C GLY A 28 1.70 8.78 -15.00
N ASN A 29 2.59 9.47 -14.32
CA ASN A 29 4.03 9.54 -14.64
C ASN A 29 4.88 8.42 -13.99
N GLY A 30 4.24 7.44 -13.36
CA GLY A 30 4.93 6.33 -12.69
C GLY A 30 5.44 6.63 -11.27
N ALA A 31 5.09 7.81 -10.70
CA ALA A 31 5.48 8.13 -9.32
C ALA A 31 4.74 7.27 -8.28
N PHE A 32 3.58 6.73 -8.65
CA PHE A 32 2.76 5.83 -7.84
C PHE A 32 2.29 4.66 -8.69
N SER A 33 2.10 3.52 -8.07
CA SER A 33 1.50 2.35 -8.70
C SER A 33 0.52 1.64 -7.75
N LEU A 34 -0.45 0.95 -8.32
CA LEU A 34 -1.26 -0.03 -7.59
C LEU A 34 -0.65 -1.40 -7.81
N VAL A 35 -0.29 -2.07 -6.72
CA VAL A 35 0.20 -3.45 -6.77
C VAL A 35 -0.89 -4.38 -6.24
N LEU A 36 -1.23 -5.38 -7.02
CA LEU A 36 -2.25 -6.37 -6.70
C LEU A 36 -1.57 -7.73 -6.50
N PHE A 37 -1.83 -8.35 -5.36
CA PHE A 37 -1.39 -9.70 -5.04
C PHE A 37 -2.58 -10.65 -5.04
N MET A 38 -2.43 -11.77 -5.67
CA MET A 38 -3.44 -12.80 -5.73
C MET A 38 -2.80 -14.17 -5.50
N PRO A 39 -3.34 -15.02 -4.62
CA PRO A 39 -2.86 -16.38 -4.50
C PRO A 39 -2.91 -17.10 -5.85
N SER A 40 -1.87 -17.87 -6.15
CA SER A 40 -1.82 -18.65 -7.39
C SER A 40 -2.71 -19.88 -7.27
N ASP A 41 -3.47 -20.18 -8.31
CA ASP A 41 -4.30 -21.40 -8.39
C ASP A 41 -3.47 -22.70 -8.39
N LYS A 42 -2.16 -22.61 -8.68
CA LYS A 42 -1.29 -23.77 -8.84
C LYS A 42 -1.08 -24.52 -7.54
N LYS A 43 -0.97 -23.84 -6.40
CA LYS A 43 -0.60 -24.42 -5.10
C LYS A 43 -1.70 -24.33 -4.05
N LYS A 44 -2.87 -23.76 -4.38
CA LYS A 44 -3.98 -23.52 -3.45
C LYS A 44 -3.57 -22.78 -2.16
N THR A 45 -2.58 -21.91 -2.26
CA THR A 45 -2.17 -21.01 -1.18
C THR A 45 -3.36 -20.13 -0.81
N SER A 46 -3.66 -20.01 0.47
CA SER A 46 -4.72 -19.10 0.92
C SER A 46 -4.22 -17.65 0.95
N LEU A 47 -5.15 -16.70 0.94
CA LEU A 47 -4.80 -15.28 1.09
C LEU A 47 -4.14 -15.00 2.44
N ASP A 48 -4.61 -15.65 3.52
CA ASP A 48 -4.05 -15.47 4.86
C ASP A 48 -2.61 -15.99 4.95
N GLU A 49 -2.29 -17.10 4.31
CA GLU A 49 -0.92 -17.60 4.19
C GLU A 49 -0.04 -16.64 3.41
N LEU A 50 -0.54 -16.10 2.30
CA LEU A 50 0.19 -15.13 1.49
C LEU A 50 0.50 -13.84 2.29
N ILE A 51 -0.48 -13.35 3.08
CA ILE A 51 -0.29 -12.18 3.95
C ILE A 51 0.70 -12.48 5.07
N ALA A 52 0.62 -13.65 5.70
CA ALA A 52 1.52 -14.02 6.78
C ALA A 52 2.98 -14.15 6.31
N ASP A 53 3.18 -14.59 5.08
CA ASP A 53 4.51 -14.76 4.46
C ASP A 53 5.07 -13.45 3.86
N LEU A 54 4.27 -12.38 3.81
CA LEU A 54 4.70 -11.11 3.22
C LEU A 54 5.63 -10.35 4.16
N ASP A 55 6.89 -10.29 3.79
CA ASP A 55 7.93 -9.47 4.42
C ASP A 55 8.66 -8.59 3.38
N ALA A 56 9.64 -7.82 3.82
CA ALA A 56 10.40 -6.92 2.96
C ALA A 56 11.21 -7.66 1.88
N ASP A 57 11.74 -8.84 2.20
CA ASP A 57 12.56 -9.64 1.27
C ASP A 57 11.69 -10.25 0.18
N ARG A 58 10.53 -10.80 0.54
CA ARG A 58 9.51 -11.28 -0.41
C ARG A 58 9.01 -10.17 -1.32
N TRP A 59 8.68 -9.02 -0.72
CA TRP A 59 8.28 -7.85 -1.49
C TRP A 59 9.33 -7.49 -2.53
N ASN A 60 10.59 -7.33 -2.12
CA ASN A 60 11.68 -6.97 -3.01
C ASN A 60 11.92 -8.03 -4.09
N GLN A 61 11.82 -9.30 -3.74
CA GLN A 61 11.91 -10.41 -4.68
C GLN A 61 10.84 -10.32 -5.77
N TRP A 62 9.58 -10.11 -5.40
CA TRP A 62 8.48 -10.02 -6.36
C TRP A 62 8.62 -8.78 -7.25
N MET A 63 8.90 -7.62 -6.65
CA MET A 63 9.04 -6.36 -7.39
C MET A 63 10.21 -6.39 -8.40
N SER A 64 11.34 -7.00 -8.04
CA SER A 64 12.49 -7.11 -8.93
C SER A 64 12.32 -8.12 -10.08
N ASN A 65 11.37 -9.03 -9.96
CA ASN A 65 11.06 -10.02 -11.00
C ASN A 65 9.84 -9.66 -11.87
N LEU A 66 9.25 -8.50 -11.66
CA LEU A 66 8.19 -7.99 -12.54
C LEU A 66 8.71 -7.81 -13.97
N SER A 67 7.93 -8.27 -14.92
CA SER A 67 8.23 -8.15 -16.35
C SER A 67 7.00 -7.63 -17.09
N SER A 68 7.24 -6.96 -18.20
CA SER A 68 6.19 -6.34 -19.01
C SER A 68 5.47 -7.39 -19.86
N TYR A 69 4.16 -7.49 -19.70
CA TYR A 69 3.29 -8.38 -20.47
C TYR A 69 2.04 -7.66 -20.96
N SER A 70 1.53 -8.06 -22.11
CA SER A 70 0.22 -7.63 -22.60
C SER A 70 -0.83 -8.69 -22.25
N PHE A 71 -1.82 -8.28 -21.46
CA PHE A 71 -2.91 -9.16 -21.02
C PHE A 71 -4.22 -8.39 -20.79
N ASP A 72 -5.33 -9.14 -20.73
CA ASP A 72 -6.62 -8.61 -20.31
C ASP A 72 -6.71 -8.63 -18.78
N LEU A 73 -6.81 -7.45 -18.18
CA LEU A 73 -7.06 -7.31 -16.75
C LEU A 73 -8.55 -7.13 -16.50
N TYR A 74 -9.09 -7.94 -15.60
CA TYR A 74 -10.46 -7.84 -15.09
C TYR A 74 -10.40 -7.54 -13.60
N LEU A 75 -10.76 -6.32 -13.21
CA LEU A 75 -10.71 -5.86 -11.83
C LEU A 75 -12.12 -5.46 -11.37
N PRO A 76 -12.71 -6.13 -10.35
CA PRO A 76 -13.96 -5.68 -9.76
C PRO A 76 -13.85 -4.23 -9.29
N ARG A 77 -14.92 -3.45 -9.43
CA ARG A 77 -14.98 -2.12 -8.81
C ARG A 77 -15.03 -2.26 -7.31
N PHE A 78 -14.19 -1.51 -6.63
CA PHE A 78 -14.18 -1.43 -5.17
C PHE A 78 -13.93 0.01 -4.72
N THR A 79 -14.34 0.32 -3.52
CA THR A 79 -14.00 1.54 -2.80
C THR A 79 -13.32 1.12 -1.52
N MET A 80 -12.16 1.72 -1.24
CA MET A 80 -11.42 1.50 0.01
C MET A 80 -11.23 2.84 0.70
N GLU A 81 -11.53 2.87 1.99
CA GLU A 81 -11.18 3.97 2.88
C GLU A 81 -10.32 3.38 4.00
N SER A 82 -9.19 4.02 4.27
CA SER A 82 -8.31 3.64 5.36
C SER A 82 -7.98 4.87 6.18
N SER A 83 -8.13 4.77 7.48
CA SER A 83 -7.72 5.80 8.44
C SER A 83 -6.92 5.12 9.55
N MET A 84 -5.74 5.63 9.82
CA MET A 84 -4.85 5.09 10.84
C MET A 84 -4.38 6.21 11.75
N ASP A 85 -4.44 6.00 13.07
CA ASP A 85 -3.79 6.88 14.03
C ASP A 85 -2.28 6.63 13.99
N LEU A 86 -1.54 7.62 13.53
CA LEU A 86 -0.08 7.55 13.42
C LEU A 86 0.63 8.13 14.67
N THR A 87 -0.10 8.62 15.68
CA THR A 87 0.46 9.31 16.83
C THR A 87 1.48 8.44 17.57
N ASP A 88 1.13 7.19 17.89
CA ASP A 88 2.02 6.28 18.60
C ASP A 88 3.18 5.77 17.73
N VAL A 89 2.93 5.60 16.45
CA VAL A 89 3.98 5.24 15.47
C VAL A 89 5.03 6.35 15.41
N MET A 90 4.61 7.60 15.29
CA MET A 90 5.51 8.76 15.25
C MET A 90 6.29 8.93 16.55
N ARG A 91 5.64 8.71 17.71
CA ARG A 91 6.32 8.72 19.02
C ARG A 91 7.41 7.64 19.12
N THR A 92 7.12 6.45 18.61
CA THR A 92 8.07 5.32 18.58
C THR A 92 9.25 5.61 17.65
N LEU A 93 9.00 6.29 16.53
CA LEU A 93 10.04 6.76 15.60
C LEU A 93 10.86 7.95 16.15
N GLY A 94 10.55 8.44 17.35
CA GLY A 94 11.32 9.45 18.03
C GLY A 94 10.75 10.87 17.97
N VAL A 95 9.62 11.08 17.29
CA VAL A 95 8.92 12.38 17.28
C VAL A 95 8.12 12.53 18.58
N LYS A 96 8.75 13.02 19.63
CA LYS A 96 8.14 13.09 20.97
C LYS A 96 7.72 14.50 21.37
N ASP A 97 8.55 15.49 21.03
CA ASP A 97 8.37 16.84 21.55
C ASP A 97 7.19 17.56 20.91
N ALA A 98 6.88 17.27 19.64
CA ALA A 98 5.73 17.84 18.94
C ALA A 98 4.36 17.51 19.58
N PHE A 99 4.30 16.43 20.38
CA PHE A 99 3.07 15.98 21.06
C PHE A 99 2.96 16.45 22.52
N LYS A 100 3.90 17.25 22.99
CA LYS A 100 3.89 17.80 24.35
C LYS A 100 3.30 19.20 24.37
N SER A 101 2.77 19.60 25.51
CA SER A 101 2.29 20.98 25.72
C SER A 101 3.38 22.05 25.56
N GLU A 102 4.63 21.64 25.74
CA GLU A 102 5.83 22.49 25.62
C GLU A 102 6.41 22.50 24.19
N ALA A 103 5.70 21.96 23.21
CA ALA A 103 6.14 21.96 21.81
C ALA A 103 6.36 23.39 21.29
N ASP A 104 7.47 23.62 20.60
CA ASP A 104 7.79 24.93 20.02
C ASP A 104 7.26 25.02 18.58
N PHE A 105 6.08 25.59 18.44
CA PHE A 105 5.47 25.96 17.16
C PHE A 105 5.31 27.49 17.02
N THR A 106 6.19 28.26 17.63
CA THR A 106 6.13 29.75 17.63
C THR A 106 6.23 30.36 16.24
N ASN A 107 6.82 29.63 15.27
CA ASN A 107 6.83 30.04 13.86
C ASN A 107 5.46 29.93 13.18
N ILE A 108 4.49 29.19 13.79
CA ILE A 108 3.11 29.07 13.28
C ILE A 108 2.19 30.04 14.03
N SER A 109 2.31 30.10 15.36
CA SER A 109 1.51 31.01 16.21
C SER A 109 2.30 31.38 17.45
N THR A 110 2.26 32.68 17.79
CA THR A 110 2.81 33.22 19.05
C THR A 110 1.72 33.54 20.07
N GLU A 111 0.44 33.44 19.69
CA GLU A 111 -0.68 33.81 20.57
C GLU A 111 -1.06 32.72 21.56
N GLN A 112 -0.88 31.45 21.15
CA GLN A 112 -1.21 30.28 21.99
C GLN A 112 -0.16 29.19 21.81
N PRO A 113 0.17 28.44 22.88
CA PRO A 113 0.96 27.21 22.74
C PRO A 113 0.24 26.22 21.84
N LEU A 114 0.94 25.70 20.83
CA LEU A 114 0.43 24.69 19.91
C LEU A 114 1.15 23.36 20.15
N PHE A 115 0.43 22.27 20.03
CA PHE A 115 0.98 20.92 19.99
C PHE A 115 0.14 20.03 19.08
N ILE A 116 0.72 18.93 18.62
CA ILE A 116 0.00 17.96 17.80
C ILE A 116 -0.80 17.03 18.73
N GLY A 117 -2.12 17.09 18.67
CA GLY A 117 -3.00 16.20 19.45
C GLY A 117 -3.13 14.81 18.81
N LEU A 118 -3.26 14.77 17.48
CA LEU A 118 -3.50 13.54 16.71
C LEU A 118 -2.99 13.67 15.28
N ILE A 119 -2.43 12.59 14.74
CA ILE A 119 -2.09 12.47 13.31
C ILE A 119 -2.90 11.31 12.71
N LYS A 120 -3.72 11.62 11.69
CA LYS A 120 -4.50 10.63 10.92
C LYS A 120 -4.12 10.68 9.45
#